data_53099bd47e9ed07fe31436125539f65b
#
_entry.id   53099bd47e9ed07fe31436125539f65b
#
_cell.length_a   1.000
_cell.length_b   1.000
_cell.length_c   1.000
_cell.angle_alpha   90.00
_cell.angle_beta   90.00
_cell.angle_gamma   90.00
#
_symmetry.space_group_name_H-M   'P 1'
#
loop_
_entity.id
_entity.type
_entity.pdbx_description
1 polymer ?
#
loop_
_entity_poly.entity_id
_entity_poly.type
_entity_poly.pdbx_seq_one_letter_code
_entity_poly.pdbx_strand_id
1 'polypeptide(L)'
;MNIVIMGGGKVGESLARRILEGRRHEVRIIESDRARSLQLANALDVEIICGDGTNIDMLENAGVRDADCFIAISGDDANNLVASQLAKQYFGAKKVIARANDPRNLETMRVLGVDYAVSSTEIIAQM
;
A
#
# COMPACT_ATOMS: atom_id res chain seq x y z
N MET A 1 11.89 -6.04 7.43
CA MET A 1 10.98 -4.91 7.63
C MET A 1 9.53 -5.37 7.56
N ASN A 2 8.66 -4.68 8.26
CA ASN A 2 7.22 -4.87 8.15
C ASN A 2 6.68 -3.92 7.09
N ILE A 3 6.11 -4.48 6.04
CA ILE A 3 5.60 -3.72 4.89
C ILE A 3 4.11 -3.99 4.75
N VAL A 4 3.32 -2.93 4.67
CA VAL A 4 1.89 -3.02 4.40
C VAL A 4 1.60 -2.37 3.06
N ILE A 5 0.95 -3.11 2.17
CA ILE A 5 0.55 -2.63 0.85
C ILE A 5 -0.97 -2.47 0.83
N MET A 6 -1.46 -1.30 0.46
CA MET A 6 -2.88 -1.05 0.28
C MET A 6 -3.17 -1.00 -1.22
N GLY A 7 -3.89 -2.01 -1.70
CA GLY A 7 -4.19 -2.18 -3.11
C GLY A 7 -3.59 -3.49 -3.65
N GLY A 8 -4.45 -4.44 -3.96
CA GLY A 8 -4.08 -5.78 -4.41
C GLY A 8 -4.28 -6.02 -5.91
N GLY A 9 -4.20 -4.98 -6.74
CA GLY A 9 -4.23 -5.12 -8.18
C GLY A 9 -2.94 -5.75 -8.72
N LYS A 10 -2.74 -5.69 -10.03
CA LYS A 10 -1.56 -6.29 -10.65
C LYS A 10 -0.26 -5.68 -10.15
N VAL A 11 -0.23 -4.36 -9.95
CA VAL A 11 0.97 -3.68 -9.44
C VAL A 11 1.27 -4.12 -8.01
N GLY A 12 0.25 -4.17 -7.16
CA GLY A 12 0.39 -4.63 -5.77
C GLY A 12 0.87 -6.06 -5.67
N GLU A 13 0.32 -6.95 -6.47
CA GLU A 13 0.76 -8.34 -6.50
C GLU A 13 2.21 -8.47 -6.96
N SER A 14 2.57 -7.78 -8.05
CA SER A 14 3.94 -7.82 -8.58
C SER A 14 4.94 -7.26 -7.59
N LEU A 15 4.58 -6.17 -6.92
CA LEU A 15 5.44 -5.57 -5.90
C LEU A 15 5.64 -6.53 -4.73
N ALA A 16 4.56 -7.15 -4.25
CA ALA A 16 4.64 -8.12 -3.16
C ALA A 16 5.53 -9.30 -3.52
N ARG A 17 5.39 -9.85 -4.72
CA ARG A 17 6.24 -10.95 -5.18
C ARG A 17 7.71 -10.55 -5.19
N ARG A 18 8.00 -9.35 -5.65
CA ARG A 18 9.38 -8.86 -5.72
C ARG A 18 9.99 -8.64 -4.35
N ILE A 19 9.23 -8.10 -3.42
CA ILE A 19 9.68 -7.92 -2.04
C ILE A 19 9.94 -9.27 -1.38
N LEU A 20 9.07 -10.26 -1.61
CA LEU A 20 9.18 -11.59 -1.01
C LEU A 20 10.39 -12.39 -1.53
N GLU A 21 10.89 -12.08 -2.73
CA GLU A 21 12.10 -12.72 -3.25
C GLU A 21 13.30 -12.54 -2.30
N GLY A 22 13.37 -11.40 -1.61
CA GLY A 22 14.46 -11.12 -0.68
C GLY A 22 14.38 -11.88 0.64
N ARG A 23 13.23 -12.46 0.99
CA ARG A 23 12.98 -13.25 2.20
C ARG A 23 13.32 -12.55 3.52
N ARG A 24 13.42 -11.22 3.51
CA ARG A 24 13.81 -10.41 4.68
C ARG A 24 12.66 -9.56 5.21
N HIS A 25 11.51 -9.63 4.57
CA HIS A 25 10.41 -8.73 4.86
C HIS A 25 9.14 -9.50 5.14
N GLU A 26 8.36 -8.98 6.09
CA GLU A 26 6.99 -9.42 6.28
C GLU A 26 6.10 -8.47 5.48
N VAL A 27 5.24 -9.03 4.66
CA VAL A 27 4.34 -8.27 3.79
C VAL A 27 2.91 -8.61 4.14
N ARG A 28 2.06 -7.59 4.24
CA ARG A 28 0.61 -7.72 4.35
C ARG A 28 -0.02 -6.87 3.28
N ILE A 29 -1.12 -7.35 2.72
CA ILE A 29 -1.86 -6.62 1.68
C ILE A 29 -3.27 -6.35 2.17
N ILE A 30 -3.71 -5.10 2.05
CA ILE A 30 -5.11 -4.70 2.27
C ILE A 30 -5.75 -4.56 0.90
N GLU A 31 -6.82 -5.31 0.66
CA GLU A 31 -7.55 -5.29 -0.61
C GLU A 31 -9.05 -5.21 -0.32
N SER A 32 -9.73 -4.25 -0.95
CA SER A 32 -11.15 -4.02 -0.69
C SER A 32 -12.08 -5.00 -1.43
N ASP A 33 -11.65 -5.53 -2.57
CA ASP A 33 -12.45 -6.47 -3.34
C ASP A 33 -12.29 -7.89 -2.79
N ARG A 34 -13.41 -8.50 -2.39
CA ARG A 34 -13.39 -9.82 -1.78
C ARG A 34 -12.88 -10.91 -2.72
N ALA A 35 -13.32 -10.91 -3.96
CA ALA A 35 -12.88 -11.91 -4.95
C ALA A 35 -11.38 -11.79 -5.20
N ARG A 36 -10.88 -10.56 -5.32
CA ARG A 36 -9.45 -10.32 -5.51
C ARG A 36 -8.63 -10.72 -4.28
N SER A 37 -9.16 -10.45 -3.08
CA SER A 37 -8.52 -10.89 -1.83
C SER A 37 -8.33 -12.40 -1.78
N LEU A 38 -9.32 -13.16 -2.20
CA LEU A 38 -9.23 -14.62 -2.25
C LEU A 38 -8.20 -15.09 -3.28
N GLN A 39 -8.16 -14.45 -4.45
CA GLN A 39 -7.15 -14.78 -5.47
C GLN A 39 -5.74 -14.54 -4.95
N LEU A 40 -5.52 -13.41 -4.27
CA LEU A 40 -4.21 -13.07 -3.70
C LEU A 40 -3.81 -14.06 -2.60
N ALA A 41 -4.75 -14.42 -1.74
CA ALA A 41 -4.48 -15.38 -0.65
C ALA A 41 -4.07 -16.74 -1.19
N ASN A 42 -4.61 -17.14 -2.35
CA ASN A 42 -4.23 -18.39 -3.01
C ASN A 42 -2.91 -18.29 -3.78
N ALA A 43 -2.57 -17.10 -4.24
CA ALA A 43 -1.41 -16.88 -5.12
C ALA A 43 -0.13 -16.52 -4.36
N LEU A 44 -0.26 -15.89 -3.19
CA LEU A 44 0.87 -15.36 -2.41
C LEU A 44 0.86 -15.94 -1.00
N ASP A 45 2.05 -16.18 -0.48
CA ASP A 45 2.23 -16.59 0.92
C ASP A 45 2.40 -15.36 1.81
N VAL A 46 1.34 -14.55 1.87
CA VAL A 46 1.28 -13.34 2.70
C VAL A 46 -0.11 -13.22 3.32
N GLU A 47 -0.20 -12.46 4.39
CA GLU A 47 -1.48 -12.16 5.02
C GLU A 47 -2.24 -11.15 4.15
N ILE A 48 -3.47 -11.52 3.79
CA ILE A 48 -4.37 -10.66 3.01
C ILE A 48 -5.50 -10.22 3.94
N ILE A 49 -5.69 -8.91 4.05
CA ILE A 49 -6.78 -8.33 4.83
C ILE A 49 -7.81 -7.76 3.84
N CYS A 50 -9.01 -8.32 3.83
CA CYS A 50 -10.08 -7.83 2.98
C CYS A 50 -10.79 -6.68 3.69
N GLY A 51 -10.66 -5.47 3.16
CA GLY A 51 -11.28 -4.30 3.75
C GLY A 51 -10.89 -3.01 3.07
N ASP A 52 -11.50 -1.94 3.55
CA ASP A 52 -11.25 -0.59 3.05
C ASP A 52 -10.01 0.00 3.74
N GLY A 53 -8.97 0.25 2.97
CA GLY A 53 -7.71 0.82 3.46
C GLY A 53 -7.78 2.28 3.91
N THR A 54 -8.94 2.93 3.78
CA THR A 54 -9.18 4.26 4.36
C THR A 54 -9.87 4.19 5.72
N ASN A 55 -10.10 3.00 6.24
CA ASN A 55 -10.74 2.77 7.53
C ASN A 55 -9.68 2.52 8.61
N ILE A 56 -9.77 3.27 9.70
CA ILE A 56 -8.79 3.18 10.80
C ILE A 56 -8.70 1.76 11.36
N ASP A 57 -9.83 1.09 11.55
CA ASP A 57 -9.83 -0.26 12.13
C ASP A 57 -9.14 -1.27 11.21
N MET A 58 -9.32 -1.15 9.90
CA MET A 58 -8.64 -2.01 8.93
C MET A 58 -7.14 -1.79 8.93
N LEU A 59 -6.71 -0.54 9.02
CA LEU A 59 -5.30 -0.20 9.10
C LEU A 59 -4.68 -0.71 10.40
N GLU A 60 -5.40 -0.61 11.52
CA GLU A 60 -4.94 -1.17 12.80
C GLU A 60 -4.79 -2.70 12.72
N ASN A 61 -5.79 -3.38 12.15
CA ASN A 61 -5.76 -4.83 11.97
C ASN A 61 -4.62 -5.29 11.06
N ALA A 62 -4.23 -4.45 10.10
CA ALA A 62 -3.12 -4.75 9.19
C ALA A 62 -1.75 -4.46 9.82
N GLY A 63 -1.71 -3.94 11.04
CA GLY A 63 -0.45 -3.65 11.73
C GLY A 63 0.28 -2.43 11.21
N VAL A 64 -0.44 -1.45 10.69
CA VAL A 64 0.17 -0.24 10.13
C VAL A 64 0.97 0.54 11.19
N ARG A 65 0.55 0.47 12.45
CA ARG A 65 1.24 1.11 13.56
C ARG A 65 2.70 0.66 13.68
N ASP A 66 2.96 -0.61 13.36
CA ASP A 66 4.31 -1.19 13.43
C ASP A 66 4.99 -1.28 12.06
N ALA A 67 4.39 -0.69 11.02
CA ALA A 67 4.94 -0.78 9.69
C ALA A 67 6.19 0.08 9.53
N ASP A 68 7.22 -0.52 8.96
CA ASP A 68 8.40 0.21 8.53
C ASP A 68 8.12 0.97 7.23
N CYS A 69 7.25 0.42 6.40
CA CYS A 69 6.86 1.04 5.14
C CYS A 69 5.39 0.74 4.84
N PHE A 70 4.62 1.78 4.53
CA PHE A 70 3.25 1.67 4.05
C PHE A 70 3.19 2.13 2.61
N ILE A 71 2.62 1.32 1.74
CA ILE A 71 2.58 1.59 0.30
C ILE A 71 1.13 1.59 -0.18
N ALA A 72 0.64 2.77 -0.58
CA ALA A 72 -0.73 2.94 -1.07
C ALA A 72 -0.71 2.98 -2.60
N ILE A 73 -1.16 1.91 -3.24
CA ILE A 73 -1.09 1.74 -4.69
C ILE A 73 -2.40 1.24 -5.31
N SER A 74 -3.53 1.62 -4.73
CA SER A 74 -4.83 1.35 -5.34
C SER A 74 -5.03 2.20 -6.62
N GLY A 75 -6.09 1.91 -7.35
CA GLY A 75 -6.44 2.68 -8.55
C GLY A 75 -7.09 4.03 -8.27
N ASP A 76 -7.27 4.42 -7.01
CA ASP A 76 -7.95 5.64 -6.61
C ASP A 76 -6.99 6.55 -5.84
N ASP A 77 -6.65 7.70 -6.41
CA ASP A 77 -5.67 8.62 -5.82
C ASP A 77 -6.14 9.21 -4.49
N ALA A 78 -7.43 9.49 -4.35
CA ALA A 78 -7.98 10.01 -3.10
C ALA A 78 -7.85 8.98 -1.98
N ASN A 79 -8.15 7.72 -2.25
CA ASN A 79 -7.98 6.64 -1.27
C ASN A 79 -6.51 6.45 -0.92
N ASN A 80 -5.62 6.51 -1.90
CA ASN A 80 -4.18 6.43 -1.65
C ASN A 80 -3.71 7.54 -0.72
N LEU A 81 -4.19 8.75 -0.94
CA LEU A 81 -3.84 9.90 -0.10
C LEU A 81 -4.38 9.75 1.32
N VAL A 82 -5.67 9.41 1.47
CA VAL A 82 -6.30 9.26 2.78
C VAL A 82 -5.61 8.17 3.59
N ALA A 83 -5.40 7.00 2.99
CA ALA A 83 -4.71 5.90 3.66
C ALA A 83 -3.29 6.28 4.07
N SER A 84 -2.57 6.99 3.21
CA SER A 84 -1.21 7.45 3.47
C SER A 84 -1.15 8.45 4.62
N GLN A 85 -2.10 9.38 4.68
CA GLN A 85 -2.17 10.35 5.78
C GLN A 85 -2.47 9.66 7.11
N LEU A 86 -3.40 8.71 7.11
CA LEU A 86 -3.69 7.93 8.32
C LEU A 86 -2.47 7.11 8.75
N ALA A 87 -1.81 6.45 7.81
CA ALA A 87 -0.62 5.65 8.11
C ALA A 87 0.48 6.52 8.73
N LYS A 88 0.73 7.68 8.15
CA LYS A 88 1.80 8.57 8.61
C LYS A 88 1.46 9.31 9.89
N GLN A 89 0.31 9.98 9.92
CA GLN A 89 -0.03 10.92 10.98
C GLN A 89 -0.71 10.27 12.18
N TYR A 90 -1.56 9.30 11.93
CA TYR A 90 -2.29 8.61 13.00
C TYR A 90 -1.51 7.41 13.55
N PHE A 91 -0.97 6.58 12.67
CA PHE A 91 -0.28 5.34 13.07
C PHE A 91 1.23 5.49 13.23
N GLY A 92 1.83 6.51 12.66
CA GLY A 92 3.27 6.74 12.79
C GLY A 92 4.15 5.79 11.99
N ALA A 93 3.65 5.30 10.84
CA ALA A 93 4.47 4.48 9.95
C ALA A 93 5.74 5.25 9.56
N LYS A 94 6.87 4.57 9.54
CA LYS A 94 8.17 5.22 9.35
C LYS A 94 8.32 5.83 7.97
N LYS A 95 7.86 5.13 6.94
CA LYS A 95 7.92 5.59 5.55
C LYS A 95 6.59 5.33 4.87
N VAL A 96 6.12 6.29 4.11
CA VAL A 96 4.87 6.17 3.35
C VAL A 96 5.13 6.49 1.90
N ILE A 97 4.76 5.56 1.02
CA ILE A 97 4.86 5.68 -0.43
C ILE A 97 3.44 5.63 -1.00
N ALA A 98 3.12 6.54 -1.90
CA ALA A 98 1.81 6.54 -2.54
C ALA A 98 1.95 6.66 -4.06
N ARG A 99 1.10 5.93 -4.75
CA ARG A 99 0.96 6.01 -6.20
C ARG A 99 -0.03 7.10 -6.57
N ALA A 100 0.34 7.94 -7.53
CA ALA A 100 -0.59 8.84 -8.20
C ALA A 100 -0.90 8.27 -9.57
N ASN A 101 -2.15 7.88 -9.81
CA ASN A 101 -2.61 7.45 -11.13
C ASN A 101 -2.67 8.64 -12.08
N ASP A 102 -3.02 9.80 -11.53
CA ASP A 102 -2.97 11.09 -12.25
C ASP A 102 -1.71 11.83 -11.80
N PRO A 103 -0.73 12.07 -12.71
CA PRO A 103 0.51 12.76 -12.34
C PRO A 103 0.30 14.15 -11.74
N ARG A 104 -0.85 14.80 -12.01
CA ARG A 104 -1.18 16.11 -11.43
C ARG A 104 -1.33 16.05 -9.91
N ASN A 105 -1.55 14.86 -9.34
CA ASN A 105 -1.72 14.68 -7.90
C ASN A 105 -0.41 14.46 -7.14
N LEU A 106 0.71 14.34 -7.84
CA LEU A 106 2.01 14.09 -7.20
C LEU A 106 2.39 15.16 -6.20
N GLU A 107 2.30 16.43 -6.60
CA GLU A 107 2.66 17.55 -5.73
C GLU A 107 1.74 17.63 -4.52
N THR A 108 0.44 17.46 -4.73
CA THR A 108 -0.53 17.46 -3.64
C THR A 108 -0.21 16.40 -2.60
N MET A 109 0.14 15.20 -3.03
CA MET A 109 0.52 14.11 -2.12
C MET A 109 1.76 14.47 -1.30
N ARG A 110 2.78 15.05 -1.95
CA ARG A 110 4.00 15.48 -1.25
C ARG A 110 3.71 16.55 -0.21
N VAL A 111 2.93 17.55 -0.59
CA VAL A 111 2.55 18.65 0.32
C VAL A 111 1.78 18.12 1.52
N LEU A 112 0.95 17.12 1.33
CA LEU A 112 0.12 16.54 2.39
C LEU A 112 0.84 15.43 3.20
N GLY A 113 2.15 15.28 3.03
CA GLY A 113 2.96 14.47 3.93
C GLY A 113 3.32 13.08 3.47
N VAL A 114 3.02 12.72 2.22
CA VAL A 114 3.51 11.47 1.65
C VAL A 114 5.03 11.58 1.44
N ASP A 115 5.79 10.63 1.98
CA ASP A 115 7.24 10.69 1.87
C ASP A 115 7.72 10.55 0.42
N TYR A 116 7.11 9.63 -0.32
CA TYR A 116 7.42 9.40 -1.73
C TYR A 116 6.13 9.24 -2.51
N ALA A 117 5.81 10.23 -3.34
CA ALA A 117 4.70 10.14 -4.29
C ALA A 117 5.28 9.81 -5.67
N VAL A 118 4.79 8.74 -6.29
CA VAL A 118 5.32 8.27 -7.56
C VAL A 118 4.18 8.03 -8.55
N SER A 119 4.46 8.19 -9.84
CA SER A 119 3.48 7.87 -10.86
C SER A 119 3.38 6.36 -11.06
N SER A 120 2.26 5.90 -11.62
CA SER A 120 2.10 4.48 -11.96
C SER A 120 3.21 4.00 -12.89
N THR A 121 3.63 4.84 -13.84
CA THR A 121 4.70 4.51 -14.78
C THR A 121 6.04 4.32 -14.06
N GLU A 122 6.34 5.18 -13.09
CA GLU A 122 7.58 5.07 -12.31
C GLU A 122 7.61 3.78 -11.48
N ILE A 123 6.49 3.40 -10.87
CA ILE A 123 6.40 2.15 -10.11
C ILE A 123 6.68 0.96 -11.03
N ILE A 124 6.03 0.93 -12.19
CA ILE A 124 6.21 -0.16 -13.15
C ILE A 124 7.65 -0.23 -13.63
N ALA A 125 8.27 0.91 -13.92
CA ALA A 125 9.64 0.97 -14.40
C ALA A 125 10.65 0.48 -13.37
N GLN A 126 10.34 0.61 -12.08
CA GLN A 126 11.23 0.18 -10.99
C GLN A 126 11.01 -1.27 -10.57
N MET A 127 9.94 -1.86 -11.05
CA MET A 127 9.64 -3.26 -10.75
C MET A 127 10.45 -4.20 -11.61
#